data_193c5c288a1e67fe5b4f4b89054f1b4e
#
_entry.id   193c5c288a1e67fe5b4f4b89054f1b4e
#
_cell.length_a   1.000
_cell.length_b   1.000
_cell.length_c   1.000
_cell.angle_alpha   90.00
_cell.angle_beta   90.00
_cell.angle_gamma   90.00
#
_symmetry.space_group_name_H-M   'P 1'
#
loop_
_entity.id
_entity.type
_entity.pdbx_description
1 polymer ?
#
loop_
_entity_poly.entity_id
_entity_poly.type
_entity_poly.pdbx_seq_one_letter_code
_entity_poly.pdbx_strand_id
1 'polypeptide(L)'
;MISLIKENTERLTTICQSNYVAELYLFGSAVSGKLTDGSDLDFAVLFSESLSPLEHGDAFFSLKEDLEELFGREVDLLSYRVVKNPVFKEELDKTKVTLYAA
;
A
#
# COMPACT_ATOMS: atom_id res chain seq x y z
N MET A 1 -8.25 9.48 9.05
CA MET A 1 -7.63 8.47 8.15
C MET A 1 -7.15 7.23 8.88
N ILE A 2 -6.42 7.37 9.97
CA ILE A 2 -5.98 6.22 10.77
C ILE A 2 -7.15 5.39 11.27
N SER A 3 -8.27 6.03 11.64
CA SER A 3 -9.47 5.30 12.05
C SER A 3 -10.07 4.45 10.93
N LEU A 4 -10.06 4.96 9.69
CA LEU A 4 -10.53 4.20 8.53
C LEU A 4 -9.67 2.93 8.31
N ILE A 5 -8.37 3.04 8.48
CA ILE A 5 -7.45 1.91 8.40
C ILE A 5 -7.73 0.91 9.54
N LYS A 6 -7.85 1.39 10.77
CA LYS A 6 -8.11 0.53 11.93
C LYS A 6 -9.43 -0.22 11.83
N GLU A 7 -10.47 0.43 11.34
CA GLU A 7 -11.80 -0.19 11.16
C GLU A 7 -11.79 -1.32 10.14
N ASN A 8 -10.81 -1.34 9.24
CA ASN A 8 -10.72 -2.30 8.16
C ASN A 8 -9.51 -3.24 8.26
N THR A 9 -8.88 -3.33 9.44
CA THR A 9 -7.63 -4.10 9.63
C THR A 9 -7.77 -5.56 9.23
N GLU A 10 -8.85 -6.24 9.61
CA GLU A 10 -9.05 -7.64 9.27
C GLU A 10 -9.20 -7.86 7.76
N ARG A 11 -9.97 -7.01 7.10
CA ARG A 11 -10.17 -7.07 5.65
C ARG A 11 -8.88 -6.75 4.91
N LEU A 12 -8.14 -5.76 5.41
CA LEU A 12 -6.84 -5.40 4.86
C LEU A 12 -5.85 -6.56 4.95
N THR A 13 -5.80 -7.23 6.09
CA THR A 13 -4.95 -8.41 6.28
C THR A 13 -5.30 -9.51 5.29
N THR A 14 -6.59 -9.79 5.11
CA THR A 14 -7.07 -10.79 4.15
C THR A 14 -6.66 -10.42 2.71
N ILE A 15 -6.82 -9.17 2.33
CA ILE A 15 -6.43 -8.67 1.01
C ILE A 15 -4.92 -8.85 0.79
N CYS A 16 -4.11 -8.49 1.77
CA CYS A 16 -2.66 -8.63 1.68
C CYS A 16 -2.25 -10.11 1.54
N GLN A 17 -2.84 -10.99 2.32
CA GLN A 17 -2.55 -12.43 2.24
C GLN A 17 -2.96 -13.02 0.90
N SER A 18 -4.11 -12.61 0.38
CA SER A 18 -4.62 -13.10 -0.91
C SER A 18 -3.77 -12.63 -2.10
N ASN A 19 -3.04 -11.55 -1.96
CA ASN A 19 -2.25 -10.94 -3.02
C ASN A 19 -0.74 -11.10 -2.81
N TYR A 20 -0.32 -12.02 -1.97
CA TYR A 20 1.09 -12.37 -1.74
C TYR A 20 1.95 -11.20 -1.25
N VAL A 21 1.36 -10.32 -0.47
CA VAL A 21 2.05 -9.16 0.10
C VAL A 21 2.95 -9.59 1.25
N ALA A 22 4.20 -9.15 1.24
CA ALA A 22 5.12 -9.31 2.38
C ALA A 22 4.95 -8.15 3.35
N GLU A 23 4.92 -6.92 2.86
CA GLU A 23 4.68 -5.73 3.67
C GLU A 23 3.89 -4.69 2.87
N LEU A 24 3.00 -3.97 3.56
CA LEU A 24 2.24 -2.87 2.98
C LEU A 24 2.43 -1.63 3.85
N TYR A 25 2.75 -0.51 3.21
CA TYR A 25 2.99 0.77 3.88
C TYR A 25 2.02 1.83 3.39
N LEU A 26 1.63 2.71 4.30
CA LEU A 26 0.88 3.94 3.98
C LEU A 26 1.85 5.11 4.06
N PHE A 27 1.77 6.02 3.09
CA PHE A 27 2.59 7.23 3.10
C PHE A 27 1.83 8.43 2.51
N GLY A 28 2.50 9.56 2.37
CA GLY A 28 1.92 10.73 1.74
C GLY A 28 0.93 11.47 2.62
N SER A 29 -0.10 12.05 2.01
CA SER A 29 -1.04 12.94 2.68
C SER A 29 -1.85 12.26 3.79
N ALA A 30 -2.11 10.96 3.68
CA ALA A 30 -2.81 10.20 4.71
C ALA A 30 -2.03 10.16 6.04
N VAL A 31 -0.69 10.12 5.96
CA VAL A 31 0.19 10.09 7.13
C VAL A 31 0.45 11.50 7.65
N SER A 32 0.62 12.48 6.75
CA SER A 32 0.92 13.86 7.13
C SER A 32 -0.28 14.65 7.67
N GLY A 33 -1.47 14.08 7.60
CA GLY A 33 -2.69 14.76 8.06
C GLY A 33 -3.27 15.76 7.07
N LYS A 34 -2.76 15.78 5.83
CA LYS A 34 -3.23 16.68 4.76
C LYS A 34 -4.28 16.02 3.87
N LEU A 35 -4.75 14.84 4.22
CA LEU A 35 -5.74 14.11 3.45
C LEU A 35 -7.08 14.84 3.48
N THR A 36 -7.69 15.00 2.30
CA THR A 36 -9.06 15.49 2.14
C THR A 36 -9.94 14.38 1.55
N ASP A 37 -11.24 14.58 1.52
CA ASP A 37 -12.18 13.58 0.99
C ASP A 37 -11.92 13.23 -0.48
N GLY A 38 -11.30 14.12 -1.24
CA GLY A 38 -10.95 13.89 -2.64
C GLY A 38 -9.53 13.42 -2.86
N SER A 39 -8.74 13.24 -1.81
CA SER A 39 -7.34 12.81 -1.94
C SER A 39 -7.23 11.32 -2.20
N ASP A 40 -6.23 10.92 -3.01
CA ASP A 40 -5.87 9.53 -3.18
C ASP A 40 -5.15 9.01 -1.94
N LEU A 41 -5.27 7.72 -1.70
CA LEU A 41 -4.48 7.04 -0.68
C LEU A 41 -3.19 6.53 -1.32
N ASP A 42 -2.06 6.85 -0.71
CA ASP A 42 -0.74 6.45 -1.22
C ASP A 42 -0.21 5.24 -0.44
N PHE A 43 -0.04 4.13 -1.16
CA PHE A 43 0.51 2.90 -0.58
C PHE A 43 1.77 2.48 -1.29
N ALA A 44 2.70 1.89 -0.54
CA ALA A 44 3.86 1.20 -1.08
C ALA A 44 3.77 -0.27 -0.69
N VAL A 45 4.02 -1.17 -1.63
CA VAL A 45 3.90 -2.60 -1.39
C VAL A 45 5.23 -3.31 -1.64
N LEU A 46 5.52 -4.27 -0.76
CA LEU A 46 6.61 -5.22 -0.92
C LEU A 46 5.98 -6.60 -1.04
N PHE A 47 6.12 -7.23 -2.21
CA PHE A 47 5.57 -8.56 -2.45
C PHE A 47 6.54 -9.65 -2.03
N SER A 48 6.01 -10.85 -1.83
CA SER A 48 6.80 -12.05 -1.57
C SER A 48 7.81 -12.28 -2.69
N GLU A 49 9.02 -12.71 -2.33
CA GLU A 49 10.08 -12.98 -3.29
C GLU A 49 9.81 -14.21 -4.16
N SER A 50 8.83 -15.04 -3.79
CA SER A 50 8.48 -16.25 -4.53
C SER A 50 7.71 -15.98 -5.83
N LEU A 51 7.24 -14.76 -6.05
CA LEU A 51 6.45 -14.43 -7.24
C LEU A 51 7.32 -14.29 -8.48
N SER A 52 6.87 -14.89 -9.59
CA SER A 52 7.44 -14.63 -10.92
C SER A 52 7.09 -13.21 -11.36
N PRO A 53 7.79 -12.64 -12.36
CA PRO A 53 7.44 -11.30 -12.88
C PRO A 53 6.00 -11.16 -13.34
N LEU A 54 5.43 -12.18 -13.98
CA LEU A 54 4.04 -12.16 -14.42
C LEU A 54 3.07 -12.17 -13.23
N GLU A 55 3.32 -13.06 -12.27
CA GLU A 55 2.53 -13.13 -11.03
C GLU A 55 2.61 -11.82 -10.25
N HIS A 56 3.78 -11.18 -10.23
CA HIS A 56 3.99 -9.89 -9.57
C HIS A 56 3.09 -8.81 -10.18
N GLY A 57 3.02 -8.74 -11.52
CA GLY A 57 2.16 -7.78 -12.21
C GLY A 57 0.68 -8.01 -11.91
N ASP A 58 0.24 -9.26 -11.96
CA ASP A 58 -1.14 -9.62 -11.64
C ASP A 58 -1.49 -9.28 -10.20
N ALA A 59 -0.61 -9.60 -9.26
CA ALA A 59 -0.81 -9.30 -7.84
C ALA A 59 -0.86 -7.79 -7.59
N PHE A 60 -0.05 -7.01 -8.30
CA PHE A 60 -0.03 -5.55 -8.17
C PHE A 60 -1.39 -4.95 -8.54
N PHE A 61 -1.94 -5.31 -9.70
CA PHE A 61 -3.23 -4.79 -10.13
C PHE A 61 -4.39 -5.29 -9.25
N SER A 62 -4.35 -6.56 -8.86
CA SER A 62 -5.37 -7.12 -7.96
C SER A 62 -5.36 -6.42 -6.61
N LEU A 63 -4.19 -6.18 -6.05
CA LEU A 63 -4.06 -5.46 -4.78
C LEU A 63 -4.62 -4.04 -4.89
N LYS A 64 -4.29 -3.33 -5.97
CA LYS A 64 -4.78 -1.97 -6.18
C LYS A 64 -6.31 -1.94 -6.23
N GLU A 65 -6.92 -2.83 -7.01
CA GLU A 65 -8.37 -2.92 -7.12
C GLU A 65 -9.03 -3.24 -5.77
N ASP A 66 -8.47 -4.20 -5.05
CA ASP A 66 -8.98 -4.60 -3.74
C ASP A 66 -8.90 -3.45 -2.72
N LEU A 67 -7.82 -2.69 -2.73
CA LEU A 67 -7.66 -1.54 -1.85
C LEU A 67 -8.64 -0.42 -2.22
N GLU A 68 -8.84 -0.15 -3.50
CA GLU A 68 -9.81 0.84 -3.96
C GLU A 68 -11.23 0.47 -3.55
N GLU A 69 -11.58 -0.79 -3.67
CA GLU A 69 -12.88 -1.30 -3.25
C GLU A 69 -13.06 -1.20 -1.73
N LEU A 70 -12.04 -1.57 -0.97
CA LEU A 70 -12.08 -1.54 0.49
C LEU A 70 -12.29 -0.13 1.04
N PHE A 71 -11.55 0.83 0.52
CA PHE A 71 -11.57 2.20 1.04
C PHE A 71 -12.52 3.14 0.30
N GLY A 72 -13.08 2.71 -0.83
CA GLY A 72 -14.04 3.51 -1.59
C GLY A 72 -13.46 4.79 -2.18
N ARG A 73 -12.18 4.79 -2.50
CA ARG A 73 -11.49 5.91 -3.14
C ARG A 73 -10.31 5.44 -3.99
N GLU A 74 -9.80 6.33 -4.83
CA GLU A 74 -8.64 6.01 -5.65
C GLU A 74 -7.41 5.76 -4.79
N VAL A 75 -6.62 4.78 -5.21
CA VAL A 75 -5.38 4.37 -4.54
C VAL A 75 -4.22 4.55 -5.50
N ASP A 76 -3.17 5.22 -5.04
CA ASP A 76 -1.90 5.29 -5.73
C ASP A 76 -0.99 4.24 -5.11
N LEU A 77 -0.69 3.20 -5.87
CA LEU A 77 0.10 2.07 -5.40
C LEU A 77 1.43 2.02 -6.13
N LEU A 78 2.52 1.98 -5.37
CA LEU A 78 3.85 1.79 -5.94
C LEU A 78 4.51 0.55 -5.36
N SER A 79 5.42 -0.04 -6.14
CA SER A 79 6.23 -1.17 -5.67
C SER A 79 7.48 -0.64 -4.97
N TYR A 80 7.64 -1.00 -3.69
CA TYR A 80 8.75 -0.52 -2.88
C TYR A 80 10.11 -0.89 -3.47
N ARG A 81 10.23 -2.09 -4.06
CA ARG A 81 11.50 -2.58 -4.62
C ARG A 81 12.00 -1.77 -5.81
N VAL A 82 11.11 -1.11 -6.56
CA VAL A 82 11.50 -0.35 -7.76
C VAL A 82 11.71 1.14 -7.47
N VAL A 83 11.56 1.57 -6.23
CA VAL A 83 11.88 2.95 -5.84
C VAL A 83 13.39 3.12 -5.87
N LYS A 84 13.88 3.93 -6.82
CA LYS A 84 15.32 4.12 -7.04
C LYS A 84 15.82 5.52 -6.72
N ASN A 85 14.94 6.51 -6.72
CA ASN A 85 15.32 7.88 -6.37
C ASN A 85 15.69 7.93 -4.88
N PRO A 86 16.96 8.20 -4.53
CA PRO A 86 17.41 8.12 -3.14
C PRO A 86 16.75 9.16 -2.24
N VAL A 87 16.40 10.33 -2.77
CA VAL A 87 15.72 11.38 -1.99
C VAL A 87 14.31 10.95 -1.66
N PHE A 88 13.57 10.43 -2.65
CA PHE A 88 12.21 9.94 -2.43
C PHE A 88 12.20 8.73 -1.49
N LYS A 89 13.13 7.80 -1.67
CA LYS A 89 13.20 6.62 -0.83
C LYS A 89 13.49 6.98 0.63
N GLU A 90 14.39 7.92 0.86
CA GLU A 90 14.70 8.40 2.21
C GLU A 90 13.47 9.02 2.87
N GLU A 91 12.74 9.86 2.14
CA GLU A 91 11.52 10.49 2.63
C GLU A 91 10.43 9.44 2.91
N LEU A 92 10.27 8.48 2.02
CA LEU A 92 9.34 7.39 2.19
C LEU A 92 9.67 6.57 3.46
N ASP A 93 10.93 6.20 3.64
CA ASP A 93 11.36 5.41 4.78
C ASP A 93 11.18 6.14 6.12
N LYS A 94 11.30 7.46 6.12
CA LYS A 94 11.09 8.27 7.32
C LYS A 94 9.63 8.42 7.70
N THR A 95 8.74 8.46 6.71
CA THR A 95 7.34 8.84 6.91
C THR A 95 6.36 7.67 6.80
N LYS A 96 6.75 6.57 6.15
CA LYS A 96 5.84 5.45 5.94
C LYS A 96 5.38 4.82 7.25
N VAL A 97 4.13 4.37 7.25
CA VAL A 97 3.54 3.62 8.36
C VAL A 97 3.26 2.20 7.86
N THR A 98 3.81 1.21 8.54
CA THR A 98 3.57 -0.20 8.19
C THR A 98 2.15 -0.58 8.60
N LEU A 99 1.35 -1.01 7.62
CA LEU A 99 -0.02 -1.46 7.85
C LEU A 99 -0.11 -2.98 7.95
N TYR A 100 0.77 -3.69 7.26
CA TYR A 100 0.80 -5.15 7.24
C TYR A 100 2.23 -5.63 7.08
N ALA A 101 2.58 -6.66 7.82
CA ALA A 101 3.86 -7.39 7.68
C ALA A 101 3.59 -8.87 7.89
N ALA A 102 3.99 -9.67 6.89
CA ALA A 102 3.79 -11.12 6.94
C ALA A 102 4.69 -11.78 8.00
#